data_285edb6428a5a27947fe7c65f3bcb71d
#
_entry.id   285edb6428a5a27947fe7c65f3bcb71d
#
_cell.length_a   1.000
_cell.length_b   1.000
_cell.length_c   1.000
_cell.angle_alpha   90.00
_cell.angle_beta   90.00
_cell.angle_gamma   90.00
#
_symmetry.space_group_name_H-M   'P 1'
#
loop_
_entity.id
_entity.type
_entity.pdbx_description
1 polymer ?
#
loop_
_entity_poly.entity_id
_entity_poly.type
_entity_poly.pdbx_seq_one_letter_code
_entity_poly.pdbx_strand_id
1 'polypeptide(L)'
;MSELGSIRESIIHLCNKFPNKYWRELEKTKGYPDEFVKVLSAEGFLSVLIPENFGGAGLGLEAAGIILEEISRSGGHPGAFHAQMYTMGTILKHGSEQQKQNYLPAISEGKLRLQEFGVTEPA
;
A
#
# COMPACT_ATOMS: atom_id res chain seq x y z
N MET A 1 -2.58 16.87 -17.42
CA MET A 1 -2.84 15.50 -16.97
C MET A 1 -3.64 15.53 -15.68
N SER A 2 -4.59 14.63 -15.51
CA SER A 2 -5.35 14.53 -14.28
C SER A 2 -4.49 14.04 -13.13
N GLU A 3 -4.94 14.26 -11.90
CA GLU A 3 -4.26 13.75 -10.72
C GLU A 3 -4.15 12.22 -10.76
N LEU A 4 -5.22 11.53 -11.16
CA LEU A 4 -5.22 10.08 -11.29
C LEU A 4 -4.25 9.60 -12.38
N GLY A 5 -4.16 10.33 -13.49
CA GLY A 5 -3.18 10.05 -14.54
C GLY A 5 -1.75 10.18 -14.05
N SER A 6 -1.47 11.18 -13.21
CA SER A 6 -0.15 11.39 -12.62
C SER A 6 0.21 10.25 -11.66
N ILE A 7 -0.75 9.76 -10.89
CA ILE A 7 -0.55 8.61 -9.99
C ILE A 7 -0.21 7.37 -10.81
N ARG A 8 -0.95 7.13 -11.89
CA ARG A 8 -0.70 5.99 -12.77
C ARG A 8 0.71 6.00 -13.33
N GLU A 9 1.14 7.15 -13.83
CA GLU A 9 2.50 7.28 -14.36
C GLU A 9 3.56 7.07 -13.30
N SER A 10 3.34 7.60 -12.11
CA SER A 10 4.29 7.47 -11.00
C SER A 10 4.45 6.02 -10.57
N ILE A 11 3.34 5.27 -10.47
CA ILE A 11 3.42 3.86 -10.07
C ILE A 11 4.03 3.00 -11.18
N ILE A 12 3.75 3.30 -12.45
CA ILE A 12 4.39 2.61 -13.58
C ILE A 12 5.90 2.81 -13.50
N HIS A 13 6.33 4.03 -13.26
CA HIS A 13 7.76 4.36 -13.15
C HIS A 13 8.41 3.58 -11.99
N LEU A 14 7.74 3.51 -10.85
CA LEU A 14 8.23 2.73 -9.70
C LEU A 14 8.33 1.25 -10.06
N CYS A 15 7.29 0.68 -10.67
CA CYS A 15 7.25 -0.74 -11.02
C CYS A 15 8.35 -1.13 -12.01
N ASN A 16 8.78 -0.20 -12.86
CA ASN A 16 9.86 -0.45 -13.81
C ASN A 16 11.19 -0.75 -13.13
N LYS A 17 11.35 -0.37 -11.87
CA LYS A 17 12.55 -0.67 -11.08
C LYS A 17 12.56 -2.10 -10.55
N PHE A 18 11.43 -2.80 -10.68
CA PHE A 18 11.25 -4.16 -10.16
C PHE A 18 10.78 -5.09 -11.28
N PRO A 19 11.69 -5.50 -12.18
CA PRO A 19 11.33 -6.33 -13.33
C PRO A 19 10.97 -7.74 -12.92
N ASN A 20 10.47 -8.54 -13.88
CA ASN A 20 10.03 -9.91 -13.65
C ASN A 20 11.07 -10.78 -12.94
N LYS A 21 12.36 -10.52 -13.18
CA LYS A 21 13.44 -11.25 -12.53
C LYS A 21 13.36 -11.10 -11.00
N TYR A 22 13.10 -9.88 -10.50
CA TYR A 22 12.96 -9.60 -9.08
C TYR A 22 11.84 -10.48 -8.47
N TRP A 23 10.68 -10.48 -9.12
CA TRP A 23 9.52 -11.23 -8.63
C TRP A 23 9.73 -12.73 -8.69
N ARG A 24 10.37 -13.23 -9.75
CA ARG A 24 10.69 -14.65 -9.88
C ARG A 24 11.66 -15.12 -8.80
N GLU A 25 12.66 -14.30 -8.48
CA GLU A 25 13.62 -14.65 -7.44
C GLU A 25 12.94 -14.71 -6.06
N LEU A 26 12.04 -13.78 -5.78
CA LEU A 26 11.26 -13.80 -4.53
C LEU A 26 10.40 -15.06 -4.43
N GLU A 27 9.79 -15.48 -5.53
CA GLU A 27 8.94 -16.66 -5.52
C GLU A 27 9.76 -17.93 -5.22
N LYS A 28 10.95 -18.02 -5.77
CA LYS A 28 11.85 -19.15 -5.52
C LYS A 28 12.23 -19.26 -4.05
N THR A 29 12.46 -18.15 -3.39
CA THR A 29 12.88 -18.11 -1.99
C THR A 29 11.71 -17.99 -1.03
N LYS A 30 10.50 -17.80 -1.54
CA LYS A 30 9.28 -17.50 -0.78
C LYS A 30 9.48 -16.27 0.11
N GLY A 31 10.25 -15.31 -0.40
CA GLY A 31 10.59 -14.11 0.33
C GLY A 31 9.50 -13.05 0.29
N TYR A 32 9.58 -12.12 1.23
CA TYR A 32 8.75 -10.93 1.24
C TYR A 32 9.41 -9.86 0.36
N PRO A 33 8.64 -9.06 -0.42
CA PRO A 33 9.23 -8.05 -1.31
C PRO A 33 9.64 -6.78 -0.55
N ASP A 34 10.61 -6.90 0.35
CA ASP A 34 11.06 -5.81 1.22
C ASP A 34 11.45 -4.54 0.47
N GLU A 35 12.27 -4.66 -0.56
CA GLU A 35 12.74 -3.50 -1.31
C GLU A 35 11.61 -2.79 -2.03
N PHE A 36 10.71 -3.57 -2.63
CA PHE A 36 9.54 -3.02 -3.33
C PHE A 36 8.63 -2.26 -2.35
N VAL A 37 8.31 -2.88 -1.22
CA VAL A 37 7.45 -2.27 -0.19
C VAL A 37 8.10 -1.02 0.40
N LYS A 38 9.41 -1.05 0.59
CA LYS A 38 10.17 0.10 1.08
C LYS A 38 10.05 1.29 0.14
N VAL A 39 10.19 1.06 -1.16
CA VAL A 39 10.05 2.13 -2.16
C VAL A 39 8.60 2.62 -2.25
N LEU A 40 7.62 1.70 -2.22
CA LEU A 40 6.20 2.07 -2.18
C LEU A 40 5.91 3.00 -1.00
N SER A 41 6.43 2.63 0.17
CA SER A 41 6.22 3.41 1.38
C SER A 41 6.89 4.78 1.29
N ALA A 42 8.14 4.83 0.84
CA ALA A 42 8.90 6.06 0.73
C ALA A 42 8.25 7.07 -0.23
N GLU A 43 7.63 6.59 -1.30
CA GLU A 43 6.96 7.43 -2.28
C GLU A 43 5.49 7.73 -1.92
N GLY A 44 5.03 7.28 -0.76
CA GLY A 44 3.72 7.62 -0.24
C GLY A 44 2.56 6.78 -0.76
N PHE A 45 2.83 5.74 -1.56
CA PHE A 45 1.74 4.94 -2.13
C PHE A 45 0.98 4.13 -1.08
N LEU A 46 1.66 3.68 -0.02
CA LEU A 46 1.00 2.92 1.03
C LEU A 46 0.09 3.77 1.92
N SER A 47 0.18 5.09 1.81
CA SER A 47 -0.64 6.02 2.61
C SER A 47 -1.62 6.83 1.78
N VAL A 48 -1.95 6.37 0.56
CA VAL A 48 -2.84 7.15 -0.34
C VAL A 48 -4.21 7.40 0.25
N LEU A 49 -4.75 6.47 1.03
CA LEU A 49 -6.09 6.61 1.64
C LEU A 49 -6.07 7.36 2.97
N ILE A 50 -4.90 7.57 3.56
CA ILE A 50 -4.79 8.25 4.84
C ILE A 50 -5.01 9.75 4.65
N PRO A 51 -5.89 10.39 5.46
CA PRO A 51 -6.07 11.83 5.38
C PRO A 51 -4.78 12.61 5.59
N GLU A 52 -4.72 13.80 5.02
CA GLU A 52 -3.53 14.65 5.11
C GLU A 52 -3.16 15.01 6.55
N ASN A 53 -4.14 15.17 7.42
CA ASN A 53 -3.88 15.47 8.83
C ASN A 53 -3.19 14.35 9.59
N PHE A 54 -3.14 13.15 9.04
CA PHE A 54 -2.36 12.02 9.58
C PHE A 54 -1.12 11.71 8.74
N GLY A 55 -0.79 12.58 7.80
CA GLY A 55 0.42 12.46 7.00
C GLY A 55 0.26 11.74 5.66
N GLY A 56 -0.96 11.40 5.27
CA GLY A 56 -1.23 10.71 4.03
C GLY A 56 -1.57 11.63 2.87
N ALA A 57 -1.92 11.05 1.74
CA ALA A 57 -2.27 11.79 0.53
C ALA A 57 -3.75 12.21 0.47
N GLY A 58 -4.59 11.63 1.31
CA GLY A 58 -6.01 11.97 1.37
C GLY A 58 -6.80 11.63 0.12
N LEU A 59 -6.38 10.62 -0.63
CA LEU A 59 -7.03 10.24 -1.88
C LEU A 59 -8.04 9.11 -1.64
N GLY A 60 -8.85 8.84 -2.66
CA GLY A 60 -9.92 7.85 -2.55
C GLY A 60 -9.56 6.48 -3.11
N LEU A 61 -10.54 5.58 -3.10
CA LEU A 61 -10.39 4.21 -3.58
C LEU A 61 -9.98 4.13 -5.05
N GLU A 62 -10.33 5.11 -5.86
CA GLU A 62 -9.91 5.14 -7.27
C GLU A 62 -8.39 5.17 -7.40
N ALA A 63 -7.73 5.98 -6.58
CA ALA A 63 -6.27 6.06 -6.58
C ALA A 63 -5.65 4.73 -6.13
N ALA A 64 -6.19 4.14 -5.06
CA ALA A 64 -5.73 2.83 -4.58
C ALA A 64 -5.92 1.75 -5.66
N GLY A 65 -7.04 1.77 -6.36
CA GLY A 65 -7.34 0.84 -7.45
C GLY A 65 -6.34 0.95 -8.61
N ILE A 66 -5.97 2.16 -8.97
CA ILE A 66 -4.98 2.40 -10.03
C ILE A 66 -3.61 1.85 -9.65
N ILE A 67 -3.20 2.07 -8.40
CA ILE A 67 -1.93 1.56 -7.91
C ILE A 67 -1.92 0.02 -7.95
N LEU A 68 -2.97 -0.60 -7.46
CA LEU A 68 -3.13 -2.05 -7.46
C LEU A 68 -3.09 -2.62 -8.88
N GLU A 69 -3.82 -1.99 -9.79
CA GLU A 69 -3.88 -2.39 -11.19
C GLU A 69 -2.50 -2.36 -11.86
N GLU A 70 -1.77 -1.26 -11.65
CA GLU A 70 -0.46 -1.12 -12.30
C GLU A 70 0.60 -2.05 -11.72
N ILE A 71 0.56 -2.33 -10.41
CA ILE A 71 1.44 -3.33 -9.81
C ILE A 71 1.18 -4.70 -10.46
N SER A 72 -0.09 -5.07 -10.57
CA SER A 72 -0.49 -6.35 -11.18
C SER A 72 -0.12 -6.41 -12.67
N ARG A 73 -0.35 -5.32 -13.41
CA ARG A 73 -0.04 -5.23 -14.83
C ARG A 73 1.47 -5.38 -15.09
N SER A 74 2.30 -4.89 -14.18
CA SER A 74 3.75 -4.97 -14.31
C SER A 74 4.32 -6.36 -14.07
N GLY A 75 3.49 -7.31 -13.64
CA GLY A 75 3.93 -8.64 -13.25
C GLY A 75 4.31 -8.74 -11.78
N GLY A 76 4.10 -7.67 -11.01
CA GLY A 76 4.41 -7.63 -9.58
C GLY A 76 3.34 -8.29 -8.74
N HIS A 77 3.63 -8.42 -7.46
CA HIS A 77 2.72 -9.00 -6.49
C HIS A 77 2.09 -7.86 -5.65
N PRO A 78 0.79 -7.60 -5.80
CA PRO A 78 0.17 -6.49 -5.11
C PRO A 78 -0.26 -6.78 -3.67
N GLY A 79 0.03 -7.99 -3.17
CA GLY A 79 -0.48 -8.46 -1.88
C GLY A 79 -0.18 -7.53 -0.71
N ALA A 80 1.06 -7.06 -0.58
CA ALA A 80 1.45 -6.18 0.52
C ALA A 80 0.71 -4.83 0.46
N PHE A 81 0.53 -4.28 -0.74
CA PHE A 81 -0.22 -3.04 -0.93
C PHE A 81 -1.70 -3.27 -0.57
N HIS A 82 -2.29 -4.33 -1.12
CA HIS A 82 -3.70 -4.64 -0.90
C HIS A 82 -4.00 -4.88 0.59
N ALA A 83 -3.16 -5.67 1.26
CA ALA A 83 -3.32 -5.95 2.69
C ALA A 83 -3.28 -4.67 3.52
N GLN A 84 -2.36 -3.77 3.20
CA GLN A 84 -2.27 -2.48 3.87
C GLN A 84 -3.54 -1.64 3.66
N MET A 85 -4.10 -1.65 2.44
CA MET A 85 -5.27 -0.85 2.11
C MET A 85 -6.51 -1.32 2.88
N TYR A 86 -6.80 -2.61 2.91
CA TYR A 86 -8.03 -3.05 3.60
C TYR A 86 -7.89 -2.97 5.12
N THR A 87 -6.71 -3.22 5.66
CA THR A 87 -6.49 -3.13 7.11
C THR A 87 -6.57 -1.68 7.59
N MET A 88 -5.90 -0.80 6.88
CA MET A 88 -5.92 0.63 7.16
C MET A 88 -7.32 1.22 6.96
N GLY A 89 -8.02 0.77 5.92
CA GLY A 89 -9.39 1.19 5.66
C GLY A 89 -10.32 0.89 6.82
N THR A 90 -10.10 -0.23 7.50
CA THR A 90 -10.86 -0.58 8.69
C THR A 90 -10.63 0.42 9.82
N ILE A 91 -9.38 0.81 10.04
CA ILE A 91 -9.05 1.81 11.05
C ILE A 91 -9.68 3.17 10.69
N LEU A 92 -9.59 3.56 9.41
CA LEU A 92 -10.18 4.82 8.95
C LEU A 92 -11.69 4.87 9.16
N LYS A 93 -12.39 3.77 8.89
CA LYS A 93 -13.84 3.73 8.97
C LYS A 93 -14.38 3.48 10.37
N HIS A 94 -13.72 2.62 11.14
CA HIS A 94 -14.23 2.13 12.42
C HIS A 94 -13.34 2.45 13.61
N GLY A 95 -12.14 2.93 13.42
CA GLY A 95 -11.22 3.22 14.51
C GLY A 95 -11.66 4.44 15.32
N SER A 96 -11.28 4.45 16.60
CA SER A 96 -11.44 5.63 17.44
C SER A 96 -10.41 6.70 17.04
N GLU A 97 -10.61 7.94 17.49
CA GLU A 97 -9.62 8.99 17.24
C GLU A 97 -8.25 8.61 17.82
N GLN A 98 -8.22 7.99 18.98
CA GLN A 98 -6.98 7.54 19.60
C GLN A 98 -6.26 6.50 18.74
N GLN A 99 -7.00 5.53 18.20
CA GLN A 99 -6.44 4.51 17.32
C GLN A 99 -5.91 5.14 16.03
N LYS A 100 -6.65 6.07 15.45
CA LYS A 100 -6.21 6.76 14.24
C LYS A 100 -4.92 7.54 14.50
N GLN A 101 -4.83 8.26 15.62
CA GLN A 101 -3.64 9.01 15.98
C GLN A 101 -2.43 8.11 16.26
N ASN A 102 -2.67 6.93 16.82
CA ASN A 102 -1.60 6.00 17.15
C ASN A 102 -1.05 5.27 15.92
N TYR A 103 -1.90 4.92 14.96
CA TYR A 103 -1.49 4.05 13.86
C TYR A 103 -1.29 4.74 12.52
N LEU A 104 -2.15 5.69 12.16
CA LEU A 104 -2.11 6.27 10.81
C LEU A 104 -0.85 7.07 10.52
N PRO A 105 -0.33 7.92 11.43
CA PRO A 105 0.93 8.60 11.16
C PRO A 105 2.11 7.64 11.01
N ALA A 106 2.14 6.57 11.82
CA ALA A 106 3.22 5.57 11.75
C ALA A 106 3.19 4.83 10.41
N ILE A 107 2.00 4.56 9.88
CA ILE A 107 1.85 3.95 8.55
C ILE A 107 2.35 4.92 7.48
N SER A 108 1.97 6.20 7.57
CA SER A 108 2.41 7.23 6.61
C SER A 108 3.92 7.41 6.59
N GLU A 109 4.56 7.26 7.76
CA GLU A 109 6.01 7.37 7.88
C GLU A 109 6.75 6.09 7.46
N GLY A 110 6.02 5.02 7.18
CA GLY A 110 6.62 3.74 6.82
C GLY A 110 7.14 2.93 8.00
N LYS A 111 6.79 3.31 9.22
CA LYS A 111 7.24 2.63 10.45
C LYS A 111 6.34 1.48 10.86
N LEU A 112 5.11 1.46 10.36
CA LEU A 112 4.13 0.43 10.70
C LEU A 112 3.45 -0.08 9.43
N ARG A 113 3.35 -1.40 9.33
CA ARG A 113 2.62 -2.07 8.24
C ARG A 113 1.64 -3.05 8.85
N LEU A 114 0.38 -2.93 8.47
CA LEU A 114 -0.68 -3.82 8.92
C LEU A 114 -1.07 -4.70 7.74
N GLN A 115 -0.78 -5.99 7.84
CA GLN A 115 -0.85 -6.90 6.70
C GLN A 115 -1.90 -8.01 6.86
N GLU A 116 -2.52 -8.12 8.02
CA GLU A 116 -3.43 -9.24 8.28
C GLU A 116 -4.68 -8.83 9.04
N PHE A 117 -5.74 -9.58 8.81
CA PHE A 117 -6.99 -9.51 9.56
C PHE A 117 -7.18 -10.76 10.41
N GLY A 118 -7.56 -10.58 11.65
CA GLY A 118 -8.09 -11.67 12.46
C GLY A 118 -9.59 -11.72 12.32
N VAL A 119 -10.09 -12.29 11.23
CA VAL A 119 -11.52 -12.28 10.89
C VAL A 119 -12.26 -13.47 11.48
N THR A 120 -11.67 -14.64 11.40
CA THR A 120 -12.32 -15.89 11.85
C THR A 120 -12.04 -16.12 13.33
N GLU A 121 -13.09 -16.29 14.10
CA GLU A 121 -12.99 -16.56 15.53
C GLU A 121 -13.48 -17.98 15.84
N PRO A 122 -12.92 -18.63 16.88
CA PRO A 122 -13.45 -19.90 17.32
C PRO A 122 -14.89 -19.76 17.81
N ALA A 123 -15.70 -20.77 17.58
CA ALA A 123 -17.12 -20.74 17.99
C ALA A 123 -17.26 -20.78 19.50
#